data_707e46da4ff512d0b47bde7a46e81b6c
#
_entry.id   707e46da4ff512d0b47bde7a46e81b6c
#
_cell.length_a   1.000
_cell.length_b   1.000
_cell.length_c   1.000
_cell.angle_alpha   90.00
_cell.angle_beta   90.00
_cell.angle_gamma   90.00
#
_symmetry.space_group_name_H-M   'P 1'
#
loop_
_entity.id
_entity.type
_entity.pdbx_description
1 polymer ?
#
loop_
_entity_poly.entity_id
_entity_poly.type
_entity_poly.pdbx_seq_one_letter_code
_entity_poly.pdbx_strand_id
1 'polypeptide(L)'
;MSFLLSLLHFSFLKKCHFPSGREVNEDKMFDKTNLEMLQQRVKLVSLALVVSYPIYIYIGFSLLQHAGTSQFRHTLIGIHFTSFVLSSLYLFFYYVSKRKERFANYLSTIVYGYIFYYVFAAALSTINSQLFTGRVDVYMMLLISTAVLCPMKLKHLCLIFIPNHLFLLYGLSRYVPDSFSLISKQINTTAAVAIALLISYILYTYRHKEYMNHLQLKESERNFFTLFKINPYPLLLTRLSDHKLLLINNKAIHFYNLASQDLDQIDGFIIYPTDEDREEILKRLQQKKYVKNYILEAREHGDSKWVMINYELLDYQGESCILAGIIDITDLKAVEHELSLHASTDMLTGILNRRSGMEKLQLELLRAKTNDTPFLLCFIDINSLKLVNDQYGHREGDWLIKTIAESISDYISKDDTLFRYGGDEFLLIAPEQTEEYVQELWQNINEQLEDKKKEFNKPYALSASYGFIICAPSDDINLDTLIQKADAAMYKQKHTRVSSAFK
;
A
#
# COMPACT_ATOMS: atom_id res chain seq x y z
N MET A 1 -17.61 29.30 -39.12
CA MET A 1 -18.86 28.61 -38.73
C MET A 1 -18.67 27.14 -38.38
N SER A 2 -17.80 26.37 -39.07
CA SER A 2 -17.52 24.96 -38.75
C SER A 2 -16.80 24.74 -37.36
N PHE A 3 -15.93 25.67 -36.95
CA PHE A 3 -15.20 25.61 -35.67
C PHE A 3 -16.10 25.89 -34.45
N LEU A 4 -17.08 26.75 -34.56
CA LEU A 4 -18.10 26.99 -33.51
C LEU A 4 -19.08 25.84 -33.40
N LEU A 5 -19.40 25.14 -34.47
CA LEU A 5 -20.22 23.94 -34.47
C LEU A 5 -19.50 22.73 -33.88
N SER A 6 -18.18 22.62 -34.06
CA SER A 6 -17.38 21.55 -33.43
C SER A 6 -17.25 21.74 -31.93
N LEU A 7 -17.13 22.96 -31.41
CA LEU A 7 -17.12 23.27 -29.98
C LEU A 7 -18.48 22.98 -29.30
N LEU A 8 -19.58 23.22 -29.99
CA LEU A 8 -20.93 22.87 -29.53
C LEU A 8 -21.19 21.36 -29.61
N HIS A 9 -20.65 20.67 -30.60
CA HIS A 9 -20.81 19.22 -30.76
C HIS A 9 -19.99 18.42 -29.72
N PHE A 10 -18.79 18.90 -29.34
CA PHE A 10 -17.95 18.25 -28.31
C PHE A 10 -18.55 18.37 -26.92
N SER A 11 -19.30 19.42 -26.61
CA SER A 11 -20.03 19.58 -25.34
C SER A 11 -21.27 18.69 -25.23
N PHE A 12 -21.91 18.37 -26.39
CA PHE A 12 -23.17 17.60 -26.42
C PHE A 12 -22.94 16.10 -26.37
N LEU A 13 -21.82 15.57 -26.89
CA LEU A 13 -21.51 14.13 -26.90
C LEU A 13 -20.94 13.57 -25.58
N LYS A 14 -20.53 14.42 -24.64
CA LYS A 14 -20.08 14.01 -23.31
C LYS A 14 -21.22 13.78 -22.30
N LYS A 15 -22.48 13.92 -22.70
CA LYS A 15 -23.65 13.89 -21.80
C LYS A 15 -24.53 12.64 -21.87
N CYS A 16 -24.00 11.49 -22.31
CA CYS A 16 -24.72 10.22 -22.15
C CYS A 16 -24.17 9.33 -21.01
N HIS A 17 -23.32 9.90 -20.14
CA HIS A 17 -23.05 9.25 -18.85
C HIS A 17 -24.01 9.83 -17.81
N PHE A 18 -24.92 9.01 -17.29
CA PHE A 18 -25.67 9.39 -16.09
C PHE A 18 -24.63 9.60 -14.98
N PRO A 19 -24.49 10.84 -14.46
CA PRO A 19 -23.51 11.09 -13.40
C PRO A 19 -23.83 10.19 -12.22
N SER A 20 -22.84 9.53 -11.66
CA SER A 20 -23.00 8.75 -10.43
C SER A 20 -23.55 9.67 -9.33
N GLY A 21 -24.31 9.14 -8.41
CA GLY A 21 -24.86 9.94 -7.30
C GLY A 21 -23.78 10.73 -6.55
N ARG A 22 -22.54 10.29 -6.63
CA ARG A 22 -21.34 10.92 -6.10
C ARG A 22 -20.95 12.18 -6.89
N GLU A 23 -20.89 12.10 -8.23
CA GLU A 23 -20.57 13.26 -9.09
C GLU A 23 -21.59 14.38 -8.93
N VAL A 24 -22.89 14.04 -8.78
CA VAL A 24 -23.96 15.02 -8.51
C VAL A 24 -23.74 15.74 -7.18
N ASN A 25 -23.23 15.05 -6.19
CA ASN A 25 -22.97 15.64 -4.86
C ASN A 25 -21.73 16.55 -4.86
N GLU A 26 -20.69 16.15 -5.59
CA GLU A 26 -19.46 16.92 -5.76
C GLU A 26 -19.72 18.23 -6.55
N ASP A 27 -20.52 18.17 -7.61
CA ASP A 27 -20.95 19.35 -8.38
C ASP A 27 -21.77 20.33 -7.51
N LYS A 28 -22.67 19.83 -6.66
CA LYS A 28 -23.42 20.67 -5.71
C LYS A 28 -22.50 21.34 -4.70
N MET A 29 -21.49 20.61 -4.23
CA MET A 29 -20.52 21.14 -3.29
C MET A 29 -19.63 22.21 -3.90
N PHE A 30 -19.18 22.00 -5.15
CA PHE A 30 -18.50 23.03 -5.92
C PHE A 30 -19.37 24.29 -6.11
N ASP A 31 -20.64 24.13 -6.51
CA ASP A 31 -21.57 25.24 -6.69
C ASP A 31 -21.71 26.09 -5.40
N LYS A 32 -21.79 25.42 -4.24
CA LYS A 32 -21.84 26.10 -2.95
C LYS A 32 -20.55 26.89 -2.69
N THR A 33 -19.38 26.25 -2.84
CA THR A 33 -18.08 26.89 -2.66
C THR A 33 -17.87 28.07 -3.61
N ASN A 34 -18.25 27.89 -4.89
CA ASN A 34 -18.18 28.96 -5.88
C ASN A 34 -19.10 30.14 -5.55
N LEU A 35 -20.30 29.87 -5.03
CA LEU A 35 -21.23 30.90 -4.59
C LEU A 35 -20.69 31.68 -3.38
N GLU A 36 -20.13 31.00 -2.39
CA GLU A 36 -19.51 31.64 -1.22
C GLU A 36 -18.37 32.58 -1.62
N MET A 37 -17.54 32.16 -2.57
CA MET A 37 -16.50 33.02 -3.12
C MET A 37 -17.06 34.22 -3.90
N LEU A 38 -18.13 34.01 -4.69
CA LEU A 38 -18.80 35.06 -5.42
C LEU A 38 -19.34 36.13 -4.43
N GLN A 39 -19.95 35.70 -3.33
CA GLN A 39 -20.40 36.59 -2.26
C GLN A 39 -19.28 37.42 -1.67
N GLN A 40 -18.10 36.82 -1.42
CA GLN A 40 -16.93 37.54 -0.91
C GLN A 40 -16.39 38.57 -1.90
N ARG A 41 -16.32 38.24 -3.19
CA ARG A 41 -15.85 39.16 -4.24
C ARG A 41 -16.80 40.32 -4.43
N VAL A 42 -18.12 40.05 -4.48
CA VAL A 42 -19.14 41.09 -4.58
C VAL A 42 -19.13 42.00 -3.33
N LYS A 43 -18.86 41.45 -2.14
CA LYS A 43 -18.65 42.26 -0.93
C LYS A 43 -17.50 43.24 -1.08
N LEU A 44 -16.34 42.78 -1.61
CA LEU A 44 -15.18 43.67 -1.81
C LEU A 44 -15.47 44.77 -2.82
N VAL A 45 -16.12 44.43 -3.94
CA VAL A 45 -16.55 45.40 -4.95
C VAL A 45 -17.54 46.40 -4.35
N SER A 46 -18.55 45.95 -3.61
CA SER A 46 -19.54 46.81 -2.97
C SER A 46 -18.91 47.74 -1.96
N LEU A 47 -17.92 47.28 -1.20
CA LEU A 47 -17.17 48.16 -0.23
C LEU A 47 -16.42 49.27 -0.97
N ALA A 48 -15.70 48.95 -2.07
CA ALA A 48 -15.01 49.93 -2.86
C ALA A 48 -15.99 50.94 -3.48
N LEU A 49 -17.16 50.48 -3.94
CA LEU A 49 -18.16 51.35 -4.52
C LEU A 49 -18.83 52.29 -3.49
N VAL A 50 -19.11 51.81 -2.28
CA VAL A 50 -19.66 52.63 -1.19
C VAL A 50 -18.70 53.78 -0.85
N VAL A 51 -17.39 53.54 -0.94
CA VAL A 51 -16.38 54.59 -0.70
C VAL A 51 -16.28 55.59 -1.89
N SER A 52 -16.37 55.09 -3.13
CA SER A 52 -16.15 55.89 -4.34
C SER A 52 -17.38 56.68 -4.81
N TYR A 53 -18.61 56.16 -4.62
CA TYR A 53 -19.81 56.84 -5.12
C TYR A 53 -20.11 58.20 -4.51
N PRO A 54 -19.89 58.51 -3.22
CA PRO A 54 -20.02 59.85 -2.68
C PRO A 54 -19.11 60.85 -3.41
N ILE A 55 -17.92 60.46 -3.80
CA ILE A 55 -16.98 61.27 -4.55
C ILE A 55 -17.54 61.60 -5.96
N TYR A 56 -18.07 60.52 -6.65
CA TYR A 56 -18.67 60.69 -7.98
C TYR A 56 -19.94 61.54 -7.95
N ILE A 57 -20.75 61.42 -6.90
CA ILE A 57 -21.94 62.27 -6.68
C ILE A 57 -21.49 63.73 -6.50
N TYR A 58 -20.48 64.00 -5.68
CA TYR A 58 -19.92 65.33 -5.45
C TYR A 58 -19.38 65.95 -6.75
N ILE A 59 -18.61 65.16 -7.55
CA ILE A 59 -18.09 65.58 -8.87
C ILE A 59 -19.25 65.97 -9.79
N GLY A 60 -20.34 65.15 -9.79
CA GLY A 60 -21.53 65.40 -10.60
C GLY A 60 -22.23 66.71 -10.26
N PHE A 61 -22.26 67.05 -8.95
CA PHE A 61 -22.85 68.31 -8.52
C PHE A 61 -21.99 69.51 -8.74
N SER A 62 -20.67 69.43 -8.46
CA SER A 62 -19.80 70.60 -8.39
C SER A 62 -19.02 70.86 -9.67
N LEU A 63 -18.37 69.84 -10.26
CA LEU A 63 -17.47 69.98 -11.39
C LEU A 63 -18.16 69.94 -12.75
N LEU A 64 -19.29 69.23 -12.86
CA LEU A 64 -20.05 69.12 -14.11
C LEU A 64 -21.14 70.19 -14.23
N GLN A 65 -21.14 71.21 -13.36
CA GLN A 65 -22.14 72.25 -13.31
C GLN A 65 -22.33 72.99 -14.65
N HIS A 66 -21.22 73.16 -15.40
CA HIS A 66 -21.19 73.83 -16.72
C HIS A 66 -20.92 72.87 -17.89
N ALA A 67 -20.82 71.56 -17.65
CA ALA A 67 -20.54 70.55 -18.65
C ALA A 67 -21.78 69.67 -18.93
N GLY A 68 -22.08 69.50 -20.22
CA GLY A 68 -23.19 68.65 -20.68
C GLY A 68 -24.59 69.22 -20.43
N THR A 69 -25.60 68.44 -20.78
CA THR A 69 -26.99 68.80 -20.56
C THR A 69 -27.41 68.58 -19.13
N SER A 70 -28.41 69.39 -18.63
CA SER A 70 -28.97 69.17 -17.30
C SER A 70 -29.51 67.77 -17.12
N GLN A 71 -30.10 67.17 -18.14
CA GLN A 71 -30.59 65.81 -18.15
C GLN A 71 -29.44 64.80 -17.95
N PHE A 72 -28.29 64.92 -18.65
CA PHE A 72 -27.10 64.08 -18.47
C PHE A 72 -26.68 64.01 -17.02
N ARG A 73 -26.53 65.17 -16.40
CA ARG A 73 -26.03 65.36 -15.05
C ARG A 73 -26.97 64.75 -13.99
N HIS A 74 -28.27 65.04 -14.05
CA HIS A 74 -29.23 64.51 -13.09
C HIS A 74 -29.36 62.99 -13.21
N THR A 75 -29.31 62.43 -14.41
CA THR A 75 -29.36 60.97 -14.62
C THR A 75 -28.07 60.31 -14.07
N LEU A 76 -26.86 60.89 -14.29
CA LEU A 76 -25.61 60.40 -13.78
C LEU A 76 -25.56 60.37 -12.25
N ILE A 77 -25.98 61.46 -11.63
CA ILE A 77 -26.09 61.56 -10.16
C ILE A 77 -27.07 60.51 -9.62
N GLY A 78 -28.23 60.33 -10.28
CA GLY A 78 -29.20 59.30 -9.91
C GLY A 78 -28.65 57.85 -9.99
N ILE A 79 -27.88 57.56 -11.05
CA ILE A 79 -27.20 56.26 -11.17
C ILE A 79 -26.21 56.02 -10.02
N HIS A 80 -25.36 57.00 -9.71
CA HIS A 80 -24.40 56.86 -8.61
C HIS A 80 -25.05 56.77 -7.23
N PHE A 81 -26.14 57.54 -7.00
CA PHE A 81 -26.90 57.50 -5.75
C PHE A 81 -27.58 56.12 -5.55
N THR A 82 -28.29 55.65 -6.58
CA THR A 82 -28.93 54.32 -6.48
C THR A 82 -27.88 53.18 -6.34
N SER A 83 -26.76 53.28 -7.01
CA SER A 83 -25.65 52.34 -6.86
C SER A 83 -25.04 52.35 -5.45
N PHE A 84 -24.88 53.54 -4.83
CA PHE A 84 -24.43 53.70 -3.44
C PHE A 84 -25.41 53.00 -2.46
N VAL A 85 -26.71 53.28 -2.61
CA VAL A 85 -27.75 52.68 -1.75
C VAL A 85 -27.79 51.17 -1.87
N LEU A 86 -27.76 50.63 -3.10
CA LEU A 86 -27.83 49.18 -3.32
C LEU A 86 -26.53 48.47 -2.89
N SER A 87 -25.36 49.09 -3.06
CA SER A 87 -24.12 48.55 -2.52
C SER A 87 -24.13 48.51 -0.97
N SER A 88 -24.64 49.53 -0.33
CA SER A 88 -24.80 49.61 1.14
C SER A 88 -25.78 48.56 1.64
N LEU A 89 -26.92 48.39 0.97
CA LEU A 89 -27.92 47.34 1.27
C LEU A 89 -27.33 45.95 1.09
N TYR A 90 -26.57 45.70 0.03
CA TYR A 90 -25.88 44.42 -0.18
C TYR A 90 -24.94 44.09 1.00
N LEU A 91 -24.10 45.04 1.41
CA LEU A 91 -23.20 44.88 2.55
C LEU A 91 -23.96 44.58 3.84
N PHE A 92 -25.04 45.29 4.09
CA PHE A 92 -25.94 45.05 5.26
C PHE A 92 -26.45 43.59 5.24
N PHE A 93 -27.07 43.17 4.13
CA PHE A 93 -27.57 41.80 4.01
C PHE A 93 -26.49 40.75 4.09
N TYR A 94 -25.28 41.00 3.51
CA TYR A 94 -24.13 40.11 3.64
C TYR A 94 -23.75 39.86 5.12
N TYR A 95 -23.66 40.93 5.93
CA TYR A 95 -23.29 40.78 7.35
C TYR A 95 -24.40 40.18 8.18
N VAL A 96 -25.65 40.49 7.89
CA VAL A 96 -26.82 39.88 8.57
C VAL A 96 -26.93 38.40 8.28
N SER A 97 -26.69 37.99 7.03
CA SER A 97 -26.75 36.57 6.64
C SER A 97 -25.64 35.73 7.31
N LYS A 98 -24.48 36.31 7.59
CA LYS A 98 -23.41 35.64 8.36
C LYS A 98 -23.77 35.40 9.84
N ARG A 99 -24.70 36.20 10.39
CA ARG A 99 -25.14 36.08 11.80
C ARG A 99 -26.39 35.23 11.97
N LYS A 100 -27.22 35.11 10.94
CA LYS A 100 -28.52 34.43 11.00
C LYS A 100 -28.69 33.52 9.81
N GLU A 101 -28.63 32.21 10.01
CA GLU A 101 -28.74 31.18 8.95
C GLU A 101 -30.00 31.32 8.08
N ARG A 102 -31.12 31.78 8.67
CA ARG A 102 -32.37 32.00 7.94
C ARG A 102 -32.20 32.91 6.72
N PHE A 103 -31.25 33.84 6.73
CA PHE A 103 -31.00 34.76 5.64
C PHE A 103 -29.95 34.25 4.64
N ALA A 104 -29.20 33.18 4.97
CA ALA A 104 -28.18 32.61 4.08
C ALA A 104 -28.81 32.12 2.76
N ASN A 105 -30.01 31.56 2.80
CA ASN A 105 -30.69 31.05 1.60
C ASN A 105 -31.07 32.16 0.61
N TYR A 106 -31.35 33.37 1.08
CA TYR A 106 -31.68 34.51 0.21
C TYR A 106 -30.42 35.22 -0.35
N LEU A 107 -29.28 35.04 0.27
CA LEU A 107 -28.05 35.73 -0.14
C LEU A 107 -27.63 35.34 -1.56
N SER A 108 -27.90 34.10 -1.99
CA SER A 108 -27.61 33.66 -3.38
C SER A 108 -28.40 34.51 -4.41
N THR A 109 -29.70 34.69 -4.18
CA THR A 109 -30.55 35.49 -5.08
C THR A 109 -30.14 36.95 -5.07
N ILE A 110 -29.81 37.49 -3.87
CA ILE A 110 -29.37 38.87 -3.72
C ILE A 110 -28.05 39.12 -4.47
N VAL A 111 -27.09 38.19 -4.43
CA VAL A 111 -25.82 38.29 -5.19
C VAL A 111 -26.07 38.40 -6.68
N TYR A 112 -26.88 37.48 -7.26
CA TYR A 112 -27.16 37.53 -8.68
C TYR A 112 -27.96 38.78 -9.07
N GLY A 113 -28.93 39.21 -8.23
CA GLY A 113 -29.65 40.45 -8.43
C GLY A 113 -28.76 41.69 -8.37
N TYR A 114 -27.82 41.72 -7.46
CA TYR A 114 -26.83 42.80 -7.37
C TYR A 114 -25.91 42.84 -8.61
N ILE A 115 -25.41 41.72 -9.08
CA ILE A 115 -24.58 41.65 -10.30
C ILE A 115 -25.40 42.08 -11.51
N PHE A 116 -26.67 41.66 -11.62
CA PHE A 116 -27.57 42.12 -12.66
C PHE A 116 -27.71 43.65 -12.68
N TYR A 117 -28.00 44.24 -11.51
CA TYR A 117 -28.09 45.68 -11.33
C TYR A 117 -26.79 46.40 -11.70
N TYR A 118 -25.62 45.85 -11.33
CA TYR A 118 -24.33 46.43 -11.61
C TYR A 118 -24.06 46.55 -13.15
N VAL A 119 -24.40 45.51 -13.89
CA VAL A 119 -24.33 45.53 -15.39
C VAL A 119 -25.40 46.44 -15.95
N PHE A 120 -26.60 46.50 -15.35
CA PHE A 120 -27.67 47.41 -15.74
C PHE A 120 -27.28 48.88 -15.58
N ALA A 121 -26.71 49.24 -14.46
CA ALA A 121 -26.19 50.58 -14.17
C ALA A 121 -25.08 50.98 -15.16
N ALA A 122 -24.24 50.05 -15.58
CA ALA A 122 -23.23 50.28 -16.62
C ALA A 122 -23.87 50.55 -17.99
N ALA A 123 -24.93 49.82 -18.38
CA ALA A 123 -25.69 50.05 -19.60
C ALA A 123 -26.39 51.41 -19.59
N LEU A 124 -27.04 51.73 -18.48
CA LEU A 124 -27.75 53.03 -18.29
C LEU A 124 -26.77 54.21 -18.30
N SER A 125 -25.61 54.08 -17.64
CA SER A 125 -24.54 55.09 -17.66
C SER A 125 -24.00 55.33 -19.11
N THR A 126 -23.87 54.25 -19.87
CA THR A 126 -23.43 54.31 -21.27
C THR A 126 -24.46 54.96 -22.18
N ILE A 127 -25.75 54.66 -21.98
CA ILE A 127 -26.83 55.36 -22.72
C ILE A 127 -26.82 56.85 -22.36
N ASN A 128 -26.73 57.19 -21.09
CA ASN A 128 -26.63 58.57 -20.61
C ASN A 128 -25.40 59.31 -21.18
N SER A 129 -24.26 58.61 -21.36
CA SER A 129 -23.05 59.20 -21.92
C SER A 129 -23.24 59.67 -23.40
N GLN A 130 -24.23 59.15 -24.13
CA GLN A 130 -24.51 59.61 -25.47
C GLN A 130 -24.99 61.07 -25.54
N LEU A 131 -25.50 61.58 -24.41
CA LEU A 131 -25.89 63.01 -24.28
C LEU A 131 -24.69 63.95 -24.11
N PHE A 132 -23.49 63.45 -23.89
CA PHE A 132 -22.31 64.26 -23.60
C PHE A 132 -21.05 63.79 -24.37
N THR A 133 -20.52 62.60 -24.04
CA THR A 133 -19.24 62.11 -24.57
C THR A 133 -19.40 61.13 -25.75
N GLY A 134 -20.54 60.50 -25.88
CA GLY A 134 -20.80 59.50 -26.89
C GLY A 134 -20.01 58.18 -26.74
N ARG A 135 -19.36 57.96 -25.59
CA ARG A 135 -18.50 56.78 -25.38
C ARG A 135 -19.27 55.55 -24.90
N VAL A 136 -18.76 54.34 -25.19
CA VAL A 136 -19.32 53.06 -24.76
C VAL A 136 -18.36 52.26 -23.86
N ASP A 137 -17.17 52.83 -23.59
CA ASP A 137 -16.08 52.15 -22.87
C ASP A 137 -16.46 51.68 -21.48
N VAL A 138 -17.28 52.48 -20.77
CA VAL A 138 -17.72 52.18 -19.41
C VAL A 138 -18.46 50.83 -19.36
N TYR A 139 -19.40 50.61 -20.29
CA TYR A 139 -20.11 49.33 -20.35
C TYR A 139 -19.18 48.14 -20.63
N MET A 140 -18.30 48.30 -21.64
CA MET A 140 -17.35 47.23 -22.00
C MET A 140 -16.40 46.88 -20.86
N MET A 141 -15.84 47.90 -20.20
CA MET A 141 -14.92 47.68 -19.05
C MET A 141 -15.63 47.01 -17.87
N LEU A 142 -16.82 47.46 -17.47
CA LEU A 142 -17.58 46.89 -16.37
C LEU A 142 -18.10 45.49 -16.70
N LEU A 143 -18.45 45.21 -17.94
CA LEU A 143 -18.86 43.88 -18.40
C LEU A 143 -17.70 42.87 -18.28
N ILE A 144 -16.52 43.22 -18.83
CA ILE A 144 -15.32 42.36 -18.73
C ILE A 144 -14.87 42.17 -17.30
N SER A 145 -14.86 43.25 -16.47
CA SER A 145 -14.49 43.12 -15.06
C SER A 145 -15.45 42.23 -14.31
N THR A 146 -16.76 42.31 -14.61
CA THR A 146 -17.76 41.40 -14.03
C THR A 146 -17.50 39.95 -14.43
N ALA A 147 -17.18 39.70 -15.71
CA ALA A 147 -16.85 38.37 -16.21
C ALA A 147 -15.64 37.74 -15.51
N VAL A 148 -14.60 38.51 -15.20
CA VAL A 148 -13.39 38.06 -14.51
C VAL A 148 -13.61 37.89 -13.00
N LEU A 149 -14.27 38.89 -12.37
CA LEU A 149 -14.48 38.86 -10.92
C LEU A 149 -15.55 37.86 -10.48
N CYS A 150 -16.54 37.59 -11.34
CA CYS A 150 -17.73 36.81 -11.00
C CYS A 150 -17.93 35.62 -11.96
N PRO A 151 -17.00 34.66 -12.04
CA PRO A 151 -17.20 33.48 -12.87
C PRO A 151 -18.36 32.64 -12.34
N MET A 152 -19.34 32.38 -13.19
CA MET A 152 -20.57 31.68 -12.85
C MET A 152 -21.05 30.77 -13.97
N LYS A 153 -22.04 29.92 -13.71
CA LYS A 153 -22.63 29.04 -14.73
C LYS A 153 -23.16 29.83 -15.92
N LEU A 154 -22.96 29.31 -17.11
CA LEU A 154 -23.37 29.95 -18.37
C LEU A 154 -24.85 30.42 -18.36
N LYS A 155 -25.75 29.62 -17.76
CA LYS A 155 -27.16 30.00 -17.63
C LYS A 155 -27.38 31.32 -16.84
N HIS A 156 -26.64 31.54 -15.76
CA HIS A 156 -26.74 32.75 -14.94
C HIS A 156 -26.11 33.94 -15.68
N LEU A 157 -25.00 33.70 -16.37
CA LEU A 157 -24.37 34.72 -17.23
C LEU A 157 -25.29 35.21 -18.32
N CYS A 158 -25.95 34.27 -19.05
CA CYS A 158 -26.91 34.63 -20.10
C CYS A 158 -28.08 35.43 -19.54
N LEU A 159 -28.62 35.03 -18.35
CA LEU A 159 -29.71 35.75 -17.69
C LEU A 159 -29.33 37.17 -17.25
N ILE A 160 -28.05 37.42 -16.97
CA ILE A 160 -27.56 38.74 -16.59
C ILE A 160 -27.15 39.57 -17.76
N PHE A 161 -26.36 39.02 -18.68
CA PHE A 161 -25.72 39.82 -19.76
C PHE A 161 -26.66 40.08 -20.91
N ILE A 162 -27.49 39.12 -21.36
CA ILE A 162 -28.33 39.28 -22.56
C ILE A 162 -29.42 40.34 -22.37
N PRO A 163 -30.24 40.35 -21.29
CA PRO A 163 -31.25 41.38 -21.11
C PRO A 163 -30.65 42.80 -20.99
N ASN A 164 -29.53 42.92 -20.26
CA ASN A 164 -28.86 44.20 -20.12
C ASN A 164 -28.27 44.71 -21.42
N HIS A 165 -27.77 43.80 -22.27
CA HIS A 165 -27.25 44.16 -23.59
C HIS A 165 -28.37 44.59 -24.54
N LEU A 166 -29.50 43.88 -24.55
CA LEU A 166 -30.67 44.25 -25.35
C LEU A 166 -31.20 45.64 -24.94
N PHE A 167 -31.21 45.92 -23.63
CA PHE A 167 -31.57 47.25 -23.12
C PHE A 167 -30.57 48.32 -23.61
N LEU A 168 -29.25 48.04 -23.59
CA LEU A 168 -28.25 48.95 -24.14
C LEU A 168 -28.47 49.22 -25.63
N LEU A 169 -28.65 48.16 -26.44
CA LEU A 169 -28.86 48.28 -27.89
C LEU A 169 -30.10 49.16 -28.21
N TYR A 170 -31.19 48.95 -27.49
CA TYR A 170 -32.39 49.78 -27.59
C TYR A 170 -32.07 51.24 -27.24
N GLY A 171 -31.37 51.50 -26.13
CA GLY A 171 -31.01 52.86 -25.73
C GLY A 171 -30.09 53.56 -26.73
N LEU A 172 -29.08 52.85 -27.26
CA LEU A 172 -28.20 53.40 -28.30
C LEU A 172 -28.98 53.79 -29.58
N SER A 173 -29.93 52.96 -30.01
CA SER A 173 -30.78 53.29 -31.19
C SER A 173 -31.65 54.52 -31.03
N ARG A 174 -31.96 54.92 -29.79
CA ARG A 174 -32.77 56.13 -29.47
C ARG A 174 -31.95 57.42 -29.36
N TYR A 175 -30.69 57.31 -28.92
CA TYR A 175 -29.85 58.45 -28.60
C TYR A 175 -28.68 58.71 -29.53
N VAL A 176 -28.36 57.79 -30.44
CA VAL A 176 -27.27 57.95 -31.44
C VAL A 176 -27.91 58.24 -32.80
N PRO A 177 -27.84 59.46 -33.31
CA PRO A 177 -28.51 59.84 -34.55
C PRO A 177 -27.76 59.39 -35.82
N ASP A 178 -26.42 59.28 -35.72
CA ASP A 178 -25.58 58.89 -36.84
C ASP A 178 -25.56 57.35 -37.01
N SER A 179 -26.04 56.87 -38.14
CA SER A 179 -26.18 55.45 -38.42
C SER A 179 -24.85 54.71 -38.42
N PHE A 180 -23.75 55.31 -38.91
CA PHE A 180 -22.45 54.68 -38.92
C PHE A 180 -21.85 54.52 -37.51
N SER A 181 -21.94 55.59 -36.73
CA SER A 181 -21.55 55.58 -35.32
C SER A 181 -22.37 54.58 -34.50
N LEU A 182 -23.68 54.48 -34.74
CA LEU A 182 -24.58 53.51 -34.11
C LEU A 182 -24.15 52.07 -34.37
N ILE A 183 -23.95 51.72 -35.66
CA ILE A 183 -23.55 50.37 -36.05
C ILE A 183 -22.20 50.02 -35.40
N SER A 184 -21.21 50.90 -35.45
CA SER A 184 -19.91 50.69 -34.84
C SER A 184 -20.02 50.42 -33.33
N LYS A 185 -20.82 51.20 -32.57
CA LYS A 185 -21.06 51.03 -31.13
C LYS A 185 -21.78 49.73 -30.82
N GLN A 186 -22.77 49.35 -31.62
CA GLN A 186 -23.50 48.08 -31.47
C GLN A 186 -22.59 46.87 -31.71
N ILE A 187 -21.75 46.90 -32.73
CA ILE A 187 -20.79 45.82 -33.00
C ILE A 187 -19.80 45.70 -31.86
N ASN A 188 -19.19 46.80 -31.42
CA ASN A 188 -18.18 46.77 -30.36
C ASN A 188 -18.75 46.27 -29.02
N THR A 189 -19.93 46.71 -28.64
CA THR A 189 -20.58 46.29 -27.39
C THR A 189 -21.05 44.84 -27.46
N THR A 190 -21.53 44.36 -28.63
CA THR A 190 -21.92 42.97 -28.83
C THR A 190 -20.69 42.06 -28.81
N ALA A 191 -19.59 42.45 -29.40
CA ALA A 191 -18.32 41.74 -29.33
C ALA A 191 -17.82 41.65 -27.87
N ALA A 192 -17.94 42.75 -27.09
CA ALA A 192 -17.59 42.75 -25.67
C ALA A 192 -18.43 41.77 -24.84
N VAL A 193 -19.74 41.64 -25.12
CA VAL A 193 -20.59 40.62 -24.46
C VAL A 193 -20.12 39.22 -24.78
N ALA A 194 -19.86 38.92 -26.06
CA ALA A 194 -19.38 37.60 -26.50
C ALA A 194 -18.04 37.23 -25.82
N ILE A 195 -17.10 38.20 -25.78
CA ILE A 195 -15.81 38.01 -25.07
C ILE A 195 -16.01 37.82 -23.58
N ALA A 196 -16.85 38.60 -22.92
CA ALA A 196 -17.14 38.48 -21.48
C ALA A 196 -17.78 37.13 -21.14
N LEU A 197 -18.73 36.65 -21.96
CA LEU A 197 -19.33 35.30 -21.81
C LEU A 197 -18.25 34.20 -21.93
N LEU A 198 -17.39 34.31 -22.93
CA LEU A 198 -16.31 33.35 -23.14
C LEU A 198 -15.28 33.33 -21.96
N ILE A 199 -14.83 34.51 -21.52
CA ILE A 199 -13.90 34.62 -20.39
C ILE A 199 -14.51 34.00 -19.15
N SER A 200 -15.73 34.37 -18.79
CA SER A 200 -16.36 33.85 -17.59
C SER A 200 -16.61 32.34 -17.67
N TYR A 201 -16.98 31.82 -18.85
CA TYR A 201 -17.11 30.36 -19.05
C TYR A 201 -15.78 29.64 -18.89
N ILE A 202 -14.69 30.15 -19.46
CA ILE A 202 -13.36 29.57 -19.35
C ILE A 202 -12.91 29.58 -17.86
N LEU A 203 -13.08 30.72 -17.17
CA LEU A 203 -12.70 30.83 -15.76
C LEU A 203 -13.52 29.91 -14.85
N TYR A 204 -14.82 29.77 -15.13
CA TYR A 204 -15.71 28.87 -14.38
C TYR A 204 -15.28 27.41 -14.58
N THR A 205 -15.07 26.97 -15.83
CA THR A 205 -14.66 25.59 -16.14
C THR A 205 -13.26 25.26 -15.62
N TYR A 206 -12.33 26.20 -15.69
CA TYR A 206 -10.98 26.04 -15.11
C TYR A 206 -11.05 25.80 -13.58
N ARG A 207 -11.81 26.62 -12.88
CA ARG A 207 -11.99 26.50 -11.42
C ARG A 207 -12.71 25.22 -11.02
N HIS A 208 -13.70 24.81 -11.81
CA HIS A 208 -14.38 23.53 -11.57
C HIS A 208 -13.37 22.37 -11.68
N LYS A 209 -12.56 22.38 -12.73
CA LYS A 209 -11.51 21.36 -12.92
C LYS A 209 -10.48 21.36 -11.78
N GLU A 210 -10.01 22.53 -11.37
CA GLU A 210 -9.06 22.67 -10.26
C GLU A 210 -9.64 22.12 -8.94
N TYR A 211 -10.90 22.45 -8.65
CA TYR A 211 -11.61 21.94 -7.48
C TYR A 211 -11.73 20.41 -7.50
N MET A 212 -12.12 19.84 -8.62
CA MET A 212 -12.25 18.38 -8.79
C MET A 212 -10.89 17.67 -8.65
N ASN A 213 -9.83 18.21 -9.24
CA ASN A 213 -8.48 17.68 -9.08
C ASN A 213 -8.03 17.69 -7.61
N HIS A 214 -8.34 18.76 -6.88
CA HIS A 214 -8.00 18.85 -5.45
C HIS A 214 -8.75 17.82 -4.61
N LEU A 215 -10.03 17.57 -4.91
CA LEU A 215 -10.80 16.51 -4.24
C LEU A 215 -10.23 15.12 -4.53
N GLN A 216 -9.89 14.83 -5.78
CA GLN A 216 -9.29 13.55 -6.17
C GLN A 216 -7.95 13.32 -5.50
N LEU A 217 -7.11 14.36 -5.40
CA LEU A 217 -5.84 14.26 -4.70
C LEU A 217 -6.03 13.92 -3.21
N LYS A 218 -6.91 14.65 -2.53
CA LYS A 218 -7.23 14.38 -1.11
C LYS A 218 -7.78 12.97 -0.87
N GLU A 219 -8.60 12.49 -1.80
CA GLU A 219 -9.13 11.13 -1.71
C GLU A 219 -8.04 10.08 -1.94
N SER A 220 -7.18 10.30 -2.92
CA SER A 220 -6.04 9.42 -3.18
C SER A 220 -5.10 9.34 -1.97
N GLU A 221 -4.77 10.47 -1.36
CA GLU A 221 -3.99 10.52 -0.12
C GLU A 221 -4.67 9.76 1.02
N ARG A 222 -5.97 10.00 1.23
CA ARG A 222 -6.73 9.29 2.27
C ARG A 222 -6.78 7.78 2.03
N ASN A 223 -6.96 7.35 0.78
CA ASN A 223 -6.97 5.95 0.40
C ASN A 223 -5.62 5.29 0.66
N PHE A 224 -4.53 5.97 0.27
CA PHE A 224 -3.17 5.52 0.55
C PHE A 224 -2.95 5.28 2.05
N PHE A 225 -3.22 6.28 2.89
CA PHE A 225 -3.07 6.15 4.34
C PHE A 225 -3.96 5.06 4.93
N THR A 226 -5.17 4.91 4.42
CA THR A 226 -6.08 3.84 4.86
C THR A 226 -5.50 2.47 4.52
N LEU A 227 -5.09 2.23 3.27
CA LEU A 227 -4.50 0.97 2.83
C LEU A 227 -3.20 0.65 3.59
N PHE A 228 -2.36 1.66 3.82
CA PHE A 228 -1.14 1.50 4.62
C PHE A 228 -1.46 1.04 6.06
N LYS A 229 -2.42 1.69 6.72
CA LYS A 229 -2.81 1.39 8.11
C LYS A 229 -3.46 0.03 8.30
N ILE A 230 -4.32 -0.40 7.36
CA ILE A 230 -5.04 -1.68 7.45
C ILE A 230 -4.27 -2.86 6.87
N ASN A 231 -3.09 -2.62 6.28
CA ASN A 231 -2.27 -3.69 5.74
C ASN A 231 -2.05 -4.78 6.79
N PRO A 232 -2.26 -6.07 6.48
CA PRO A 232 -2.11 -7.17 7.42
C PRO A 232 -0.65 -7.42 7.85
N TYR A 233 0.31 -6.90 7.09
CA TYR A 233 1.72 -7.03 7.39
C TYR A 233 2.27 -5.78 8.06
N PRO A 234 3.22 -5.91 9.02
CA PRO A 234 4.00 -4.78 9.54
C PRO A 234 4.70 -4.01 8.43
N LEU A 235 4.43 -2.71 8.35
CA LEU A 235 5.04 -1.80 7.37
C LEU A 235 5.63 -0.59 8.08
N LEU A 236 6.86 -0.25 7.70
CA LEU A 236 7.58 0.94 8.16
C LEU A 236 8.19 1.66 6.97
N LEU A 237 8.14 2.99 7.01
CA LEU A 237 8.82 3.84 6.04
C LEU A 237 9.83 4.72 6.79
N THR A 238 11.09 4.61 6.43
CA THR A 238 12.19 5.37 7.02
C THR A 238 12.90 6.21 5.98
N ARG A 239 13.38 7.38 6.36
CA ARG A 239 14.20 8.20 5.47
C ARG A 239 15.60 7.62 5.36
N LEU A 240 16.15 7.57 4.15
CA LEU A 240 17.48 6.99 3.90
C LEU A 240 18.62 7.80 4.52
N SER A 241 18.52 9.15 4.58
CA SER A 241 19.61 10.04 4.96
C SER A 241 19.93 10.02 6.46
N ASP A 242 18.91 9.94 7.31
CA ASP A 242 19.02 10.04 8.78
C ASP A 242 18.30 8.88 9.50
N HIS A 243 17.77 7.94 8.74
CA HIS A 243 16.99 6.79 9.23
C HIS A 243 15.76 7.16 10.07
N LYS A 244 15.29 8.41 9.99
CA LYS A 244 14.09 8.83 10.73
C LYS A 244 12.88 8.03 10.27
N LEU A 245 12.11 7.51 11.22
CA LEU A 245 10.83 6.86 10.96
C LEU A 245 9.80 7.89 10.49
N LEU A 246 9.29 7.74 9.28
CA LEU A 246 8.30 8.63 8.67
C LEU A 246 6.88 8.09 8.80
N LEU A 247 6.69 6.80 8.55
CA LEU A 247 5.38 6.12 8.66
C LEU A 247 5.54 4.75 9.28
N ILE A 248 4.57 4.39 10.08
CA ILE A 248 4.44 3.05 10.67
C ILE A 248 2.97 2.66 10.71
N ASN A 249 2.64 1.42 10.36
CA ASN A 249 1.28 0.94 10.44
C ASN A 249 0.96 0.27 11.79
N ASN A 250 -0.33 0.03 12.04
CA ASN A 250 -0.76 -0.57 13.31
C ASN A 250 -0.15 -1.96 13.55
N LYS A 251 0.08 -2.73 12.49
CA LYS A 251 0.68 -4.06 12.59
C LYS A 251 2.15 -4.00 13.00
N ALA A 252 2.91 -3.02 12.49
CA ALA A 252 4.29 -2.81 12.89
C ALA A 252 4.40 -2.31 14.35
N ILE A 253 3.48 -1.44 14.78
CA ILE A 253 3.41 -1.00 16.18
C ILE A 253 3.23 -2.22 17.11
N HIS A 254 2.32 -3.13 16.78
CA HIS A 254 2.11 -4.36 17.55
C HIS A 254 3.29 -5.32 17.45
N PHE A 255 3.87 -5.49 16.27
CA PHE A 255 4.99 -6.39 16.04
C PHE A 255 6.22 -6.01 16.86
N TYR A 256 6.54 -4.72 16.94
CA TYR A 256 7.65 -4.20 17.72
C TYR A 256 7.28 -3.82 19.16
N ASN A 257 6.05 -4.11 19.60
CA ASN A 257 5.52 -3.76 20.93
C ASN A 257 5.74 -2.28 21.32
N LEU A 258 5.57 -1.38 20.36
CA LEU A 258 5.78 0.05 20.55
C LEU A 258 4.60 0.68 21.27
N ALA A 259 4.85 1.40 22.35
CA ALA A 259 3.83 2.21 23.00
C ALA A 259 3.45 3.39 22.10
N SER A 260 2.14 3.64 21.92
CA SER A 260 1.59 4.65 20.98
C SER A 260 1.98 6.11 21.29
N GLN A 261 2.70 6.39 22.37
CA GLN A 261 2.98 7.74 22.85
C GLN A 261 4.27 8.37 22.31
N ASP A 262 5.22 7.58 21.77
CA ASP A 262 6.56 8.08 21.40
C ASP A 262 7.00 7.75 19.98
N LEU A 263 6.07 7.66 19.03
CA LEU A 263 6.40 7.33 17.63
C LEU A 263 7.40 8.30 16.98
N ASP A 264 7.41 9.55 17.43
CA ASP A 264 8.36 10.57 16.93
C ASP A 264 9.80 10.38 17.44
N GLN A 265 10.00 9.54 18.47
CA GLN A 265 11.32 9.26 19.08
C GLN A 265 11.87 7.90 18.66
N ILE A 266 11.10 7.12 17.88
CA ILE A 266 11.53 5.80 17.45
C ILE A 266 12.61 5.98 16.37
N ASP A 267 13.78 5.39 16.66
CA ASP A 267 14.85 5.30 15.69
C ASP A 267 14.44 4.33 14.56
N GLY A 268 14.52 4.80 13.33
CA GLY A 268 14.23 3.96 12.16
C GLY A 268 15.21 2.80 11.97
N PHE A 269 16.28 2.72 12.75
CA PHE A 269 17.18 1.56 12.81
C PHE A 269 16.47 0.27 13.23
N ILE A 270 15.30 0.36 13.84
CA ILE A 270 14.47 -0.79 14.22
C ILE A 270 14.14 -1.74 13.05
N ILE A 271 14.23 -1.25 11.80
CA ILE A 271 14.00 -2.10 10.60
C ILE A 271 15.18 -3.03 10.28
N TYR A 272 16.33 -2.84 10.93
CA TYR A 272 17.52 -3.66 10.73
C TYR A 272 17.76 -4.55 11.95
N PRO A 273 18.01 -5.84 11.77
CA PRO A 273 18.22 -6.75 12.89
C PRO A 273 19.55 -6.50 13.62
N THR A 274 20.61 -6.26 12.85
CA THR A 274 21.96 -5.95 13.35
C THR A 274 22.60 -4.85 12.52
N ASP A 275 23.70 -4.28 13.00
CA ASP A 275 24.48 -3.30 12.24
C ASP A 275 25.13 -3.90 10.98
N GLU A 276 25.52 -5.17 11.04
CA GLU A 276 26.10 -5.91 9.91
C GLU A 276 25.06 -6.14 8.82
N ASP A 277 23.85 -6.58 9.19
CA ASP A 277 22.71 -6.72 8.28
C ASP A 277 22.37 -5.39 7.60
N ARG A 278 22.45 -4.30 8.36
CA ARG A 278 22.20 -2.95 7.84
C ARG A 278 23.16 -2.59 6.71
N GLU A 279 24.46 -2.78 6.92
CA GLU A 279 25.46 -2.45 5.90
C GLU A 279 25.22 -3.26 4.62
N GLU A 280 24.92 -4.56 4.77
CA GLU A 280 24.63 -5.43 3.64
C GLU A 280 23.36 -5.01 2.91
N ILE A 281 22.26 -4.75 3.64
CA ILE A 281 20.97 -4.34 3.08
C ILE A 281 21.13 -3.00 2.34
N LEU A 282 21.78 -2.01 2.94
CA LEU A 282 22.00 -0.71 2.31
C LEU A 282 22.84 -0.84 1.03
N LYS A 283 23.90 -1.64 1.03
CA LYS A 283 24.71 -1.92 -0.16
C LYS A 283 23.87 -2.55 -1.27
N ARG A 284 23.03 -3.53 -0.95
CA ARG A 284 22.12 -4.19 -1.91
C ARG A 284 21.06 -3.22 -2.44
N LEU A 285 20.50 -2.36 -1.59
CA LEU A 285 19.51 -1.34 -1.97
C LEU A 285 20.09 -0.29 -2.92
N GLN A 286 21.35 0.12 -2.73
CA GLN A 286 22.04 1.04 -3.64
C GLN A 286 22.23 0.43 -5.03
N GLN A 287 22.46 -0.88 -5.13
CA GLN A 287 22.70 -1.58 -6.40
C GLN A 287 21.40 -1.93 -7.13
N LYS A 288 20.41 -2.46 -6.41
CA LYS A 288 19.20 -3.08 -7.01
C LYS A 288 17.90 -2.35 -6.69
N LYS A 289 17.91 -1.34 -5.80
CA LYS A 289 16.75 -0.61 -5.28
C LYS A 289 15.78 -1.45 -4.43
N TYR A 290 15.99 -2.76 -4.30
CA TYR A 290 15.19 -3.63 -3.44
C TYR A 290 16.04 -4.78 -2.87
N VAL A 291 15.61 -5.30 -1.70
CA VAL A 291 16.05 -6.56 -1.12
C VAL A 291 14.81 -7.37 -0.80
N LYS A 292 14.68 -8.55 -1.40
CA LYS A 292 13.52 -9.44 -1.21
C LYS A 292 13.91 -10.67 -0.43
N ASN A 293 12.96 -11.17 0.39
CA ASN A 293 13.05 -12.43 1.12
C ASN A 293 14.30 -12.50 2.02
N TYR A 294 14.62 -11.41 2.70
CA TYR A 294 15.69 -11.41 3.68
C TYR A 294 15.19 -12.13 4.94
N ILE A 295 15.64 -13.37 5.16
CA ILE A 295 15.18 -14.24 6.24
C ILE A 295 16.19 -14.21 7.36
N LEU A 296 15.70 -14.00 8.58
CA LEU A 296 16.51 -14.00 9.79
C LEU A 296 15.70 -14.49 10.99
N GLU A 297 16.44 -14.88 12.01
CA GLU A 297 15.88 -15.20 13.33
C GLU A 297 15.98 -13.96 14.22
N ALA A 298 14.84 -13.32 14.49
CA ALA A 298 14.75 -12.18 15.39
C ALA A 298 14.56 -12.68 16.83
N ARG A 299 15.41 -12.21 17.75
CA ARG A 299 15.28 -12.50 19.19
C ARG A 299 14.60 -11.33 19.89
N GLU A 300 13.37 -11.53 20.32
CA GLU A 300 12.59 -10.53 21.03
C GLU A 300 12.25 -11.06 22.43
N HIS A 301 12.73 -10.40 23.51
CA HIS A 301 12.41 -10.70 24.92
C HIS A 301 12.54 -12.17 25.35
N GLY A 302 13.39 -12.96 24.68
CA GLY A 302 13.62 -14.37 25.00
C GLY A 302 12.90 -15.36 24.08
N ASP A 303 11.97 -14.91 23.28
CA ASP A 303 11.33 -15.71 22.22
C ASP A 303 12.04 -15.51 20.89
N SER A 304 12.35 -16.60 20.20
CA SER A 304 12.91 -16.58 18.87
C SER A 304 11.81 -16.63 17.83
N LYS A 305 11.77 -15.64 16.93
CA LYS A 305 10.84 -15.57 15.81
C LYS A 305 11.59 -15.56 14.48
N TRP A 306 11.12 -16.34 13.54
CA TRP A 306 11.61 -16.28 12.18
C TRP A 306 10.83 -15.22 11.39
N VAL A 307 11.54 -14.25 10.82
CA VAL A 307 10.93 -13.19 10.02
C VAL A 307 11.53 -13.15 8.63
N MET A 308 10.70 -12.82 7.65
CA MET A 308 11.10 -12.50 6.29
C MET A 308 10.81 -11.02 6.04
N ILE A 309 11.86 -10.26 5.71
CA ILE A 309 11.77 -8.81 5.48
C ILE A 309 12.02 -8.49 4.01
N ASN A 310 11.18 -7.64 3.45
CA ASN A 310 11.38 -7.05 2.14
C ASN A 310 11.64 -5.57 2.30
N TYR A 311 12.72 -5.08 1.69
CA TYR A 311 13.08 -3.66 1.66
C TYR A 311 12.98 -3.13 0.24
N GLU A 312 12.42 -1.95 0.09
CA GLU A 312 12.32 -1.26 -1.20
C GLU A 312 12.70 0.21 -1.05
N LEU A 313 13.58 0.68 -1.93
CA LEU A 313 13.98 2.07 -2.01
C LEU A 313 13.01 2.80 -2.92
N LEU A 314 12.37 3.84 -2.41
CA LEU A 314 11.39 4.65 -3.13
C LEU A 314 11.55 6.13 -2.82
N ASP A 315 10.97 6.98 -3.64
CA ASP A 315 10.87 8.41 -3.40
C ASP A 315 9.53 8.73 -2.72
N TYR A 316 9.60 9.36 -1.56
CA TYR A 316 8.43 9.81 -0.82
C TYR A 316 8.59 11.27 -0.44
N GLN A 317 7.70 12.13 -0.94
CA GLN A 317 7.71 13.58 -0.74
C GLN A 317 9.01 14.26 -1.20
N GLY A 318 9.68 13.71 -2.23
CA GLY A 318 10.95 14.24 -2.76
C GLY A 318 12.20 13.82 -1.97
N GLU A 319 12.06 12.88 -1.04
CA GLU A 319 13.15 12.31 -0.26
C GLU A 319 13.28 10.80 -0.54
N SER A 320 14.51 10.30 -0.61
CA SER A 320 14.76 8.86 -0.76
C SER A 320 14.46 8.16 0.56
N CYS A 321 13.57 7.17 0.51
CA CYS A 321 13.07 6.44 1.66
C CYS A 321 13.14 4.93 1.45
N ILE A 322 13.20 4.18 2.56
CA ILE A 322 13.18 2.73 2.59
C ILE A 322 11.83 2.29 3.17
N LEU A 323 11.08 1.54 2.37
CA LEU A 323 9.89 0.82 2.83
C LEU A 323 10.31 -0.59 3.25
N ALA A 324 10.09 -0.93 4.52
CA ALA A 324 10.30 -2.27 5.05
C ALA A 324 8.94 -2.94 5.30
N GLY A 325 8.77 -4.14 4.75
CA GLY A 325 7.61 -5.00 5.00
C GLY A 325 8.06 -6.30 5.63
N ILE A 326 7.43 -6.70 6.75
CA ILE A 326 7.83 -7.83 7.58
C ILE A 326 6.74 -8.89 7.54
N ILE A 327 7.16 -10.15 7.44
CA ILE A 327 6.29 -11.31 7.49
C ILE A 327 6.82 -12.26 8.57
N ASP A 328 6.02 -12.58 9.57
CA ASP A 328 6.34 -13.64 10.52
C ASP A 328 6.18 -15.00 9.82
N ILE A 329 7.26 -15.76 9.77
CA ILE A 329 7.31 -17.09 9.14
C ILE A 329 7.65 -18.19 10.16
N THR A 330 7.47 -17.91 11.46
CA THR A 330 7.82 -18.85 12.55
C THR A 330 7.06 -20.16 12.41
N ASP A 331 5.74 -20.09 12.20
CA ASP A 331 4.92 -21.28 12.00
C ASP A 331 5.30 -22.05 10.71
N LEU A 332 5.64 -21.31 9.65
CA LEU A 332 6.10 -21.93 8.41
C LEU A 332 7.41 -22.70 8.60
N LYS A 333 8.36 -22.12 9.35
CA LYS A 333 9.63 -22.78 9.68
C LYS A 333 9.45 -23.97 10.61
N ALA A 334 8.52 -23.92 11.54
CA ALA A 334 8.17 -25.05 12.40
C ALA A 334 7.60 -26.21 11.58
N VAL A 335 6.65 -25.93 10.67
CA VAL A 335 6.09 -26.94 9.77
C VAL A 335 7.14 -27.50 8.79
N GLU A 336 8.01 -26.66 8.23
CA GLU A 336 9.13 -27.09 7.38
C GLU A 336 10.06 -28.06 8.15
N HIS A 337 10.38 -27.73 9.40
CA HIS A 337 11.20 -28.59 10.24
C HIS A 337 10.50 -29.92 10.57
N GLU A 338 9.22 -29.89 10.93
CA GLU A 338 8.41 -31.10 11.20
C GLU A 338 8.34 -31.99 9.95
N LEU A 339 8.05 -31.41 8.78
CA LEU A 339 8.05 -32.15 7.51
C LEU A 339 9.43 -32.75 7.21
N SER A 340 10.51 -32.03 7.49
CA SER A 340 11.88 -32.53 7.33
C SER A 340 12.17 -33.72 8.24
N LEU A 341 11.73 -33.65 9.52
CA LEU A 341 11.84 -34.77 10.47
C LEU A 341 11.04 -35.98 9.99
N HIS A 342 9.77 -35.80 9.60
CA HIS A 342 8.94 -36.88 9.06
C HIS A 342 9.50 -37.49 7.75
N ALA A 343 10.13 -36.67 6.93
CA ALA A 343 10.76 -37.14 5.69
C ALA A 343 12.09 -37.88 5.93
N SER A 344 12.75 -37.66 7.07
CA SER A 344 14.08 -38.18 7.37
C SER A 344 14.12 -39.34 8.40
N THR A 345 13.07 -39.46 9.22
CA THR A 345 13.00 -40.46 10.29
C THR A 345 12.01 -41.61 10.00
N ASP A 346 12.21 -42.76 10.60
CA ASP A 346 11.26 -43.86 10.65
C ASP A 346 10.23 -43.62 11.76
N MET A 347 8.94 -43.60 11.40
CA MET A 347 7.84 -43.25 12.32
C MET A 347 7.68 -44.20 13.49
N LEU A 348 8.16 -45.46 13.37
CA LEU A 348 8.06 -46.45 14.46
C LEU A 348 9.19 -46.28 15.45
N THR A 349 10.41 -46.14 14.98
CA THR A 349 11.63 -46.19 15.81
C THR A 349 12.23 -44.82 16.16
N GLY A 350 11.87 -43.77 15.43
CA GLY A 350 12.42 -42.43 15.61
C GLY A 350 13.85 -42.21 15.05
N ILE A 351 14.56 -43.30 14.66
CA ILE A 351 15.86 -43.20 14.01
C ILE A 351 15.71 -42.82 12.53
N LEU A 352 16.82 -42.60 11.84
CA LEU A 352 16.76 -42.28 10.40
C LEU A 352 16.03 -43.40 9.61
N ASN A 353 15.24 -42.98 8.63
CA ASN A 353 14.62 -43.92 7.69
C ASN A 353 15.62 -44.36 6.61
N ARG A 354 15.21 -45.36 5.82
CA ARG A 354 16.05 -45.92 4.74
C ARG A 354 16.62 -44.88 3.81
N ARG A 355 15.78 -43.88 3.38
CA ARG A 355 16.21 -42.85 2.44
C ARG A 355 17.35 -42.02 3.02
N SER A 356 17.15 -41.45 4.20
CA SER A 356 18.12 -40.57 4.84
C SER A 356 19.38 -41.33 5.28
N GLY A 357 19.21 -42.59 5.72
CA GLY A 357 20.32 -43.46 6.05
C GLY A 357 21.20 -43.79 4.84
N MET A 358 20.59 -44.06 3.68
CA MET A 358 21.30 -44.32 2.43
C MET A 358 22.06 -43.07 1.93
N GLU A 359 21.45 -41.89 2.07
CA GLU A 359 22.11 -40.62 1.75
C GLU A 359 23.35 -40.41 2.66
N LYS A 360 23.23 -40.70 3.96
CA LYS A 360 24.37 -40.65 4.91
C LYS A 360 25.45 -41.66 4.57
N LEU A 361 25.08 -42.91 4.22
CA LEU A 361 26.04 -43.95 3.81
C LEU A 361 26.82 -43.54 2.56
N GLN A 362 26.14 -42.92 1.58
CA GLN A 362 26.78 -42.42 0.38
C GLN A 362 27.77 -41.30 0.68
N LEU A 363 27.44 -40.39 1.58
CA LEU A 363 28.33 -39.31 2.02
C LEU A 363 29.55 -39.87 2.76
N GLU A 364 29.35 -40.88 3.63
CA GLU A 364 30.45 -41.48 4.37
C GLU A 364 31.39 -42.23 3.46
N LEU A 365 30.87 -42.94 2.43
CA LEU A 365 31.72 -43.60 1.40
C LEU A 365 32.58 -42.58 0.61
N LEU A 366 32.01 -41.39 0.31
CA LEU A 366 32.73 -40.32 -0.34
C LEU A 366 33.80 -39.71 0.61
N ARG A 367 33.44 -39.51 1.88
CA ARG A 367 34.33 -38.99 2.91
C ARG A 367 35.52 -39.89 3.14
N ALA A 368 35.29 -41.21 3.24
CA ALA A 368 36.32 -42.21 3.40
C ALA A 368 37.36 -42.12 2.28
N LYS A 369 36.92 -41.99 1.03
CA LYS A 369 37.82 -41.86 -0.15
C LYS A 369 38.56 -40.53 -0.16
N THR A 370 37.95 -39.42 0.35
CA THR A 370 38.55 -38.07 0.29
C THR A 370 39.57 -37.86 1.42
N ASN A 371 39.24 -38.35 2.63
CA ASN A 371 40.02 -38.10 3.84
C ASN A 371 40.99 -39.25 4.15
N ASP A 372 41.02 -40.30 3.36
CA ASP A 372 41.81 -41.53 3.57
C ASP A 372 41.54 -42.20 4.93
N THR A 373 40.25 -42.20 5.37
CA THR A 373 39.80 -42.76 6.67
C THR A 373 38.83 -43.92 6.44
N PRO A 374 38.99 -45.07 7.10
CA PRO A 374 38.05 -46.18 7.00
C PRO A 374 36.78 -45.90 7.79
N PHE A 375 35.68 -46.57 7.40
CA PHE A 375 34.48 -46.65 8.21
C PHE A 375 33.95 -48.07 8.29
N LEU A 376 33.20 -48.36 9.34
CA LEU A 376 32.55 -49.65 9.57
C LEU A 376 31.08 -49.56 9.16
N LEU A 377 30.57 -50.53 8.37
CA LEU A 377 29.17 -50.75 8.10
C LEU A 377 28.69 -52.04 8.74
N CYS A 378 27.71 -51.96 9.64
CA CYS A 378 27.10 -53.11 10.30
C CYS A 378 25.66 -53.26 9.82
N PHE A 379 25.33 -54.48 9.29
CA PHE A 379 23.96 -54.87 8.97
C PHE A 379 23.39 -55.64 10.14
N ILE A 380 22.15 -55.33 10.55
CA ILE A 380 21.51 -55.83 11.75
C ILE A 380 20.10 -56.34 11.38
N ASP A 381 19.73 -57.51 11.90
CA ASP A 381 18.41 -58.11 11.64
C ASP A 381 17.82 -58.65 12.96
N ILE A 382 16.57 -58.27 13.26
CA ILE A 382 15.86 -58.71 14.47
C ILE A 382 15.49 -60.16 14.38
N ASN A 383 15.90 -60.94 15.36
CA ASN A 383 15.60 -62.37 15.37
C ASN A 383 14.15 -62.67 15.72
N SER A 384 13.55 -63.56 14.95
CA SER A 384 12.22 -64.14 15.21
C SER A 384 11.06 -63.14 15.28
N LEU A 385 11.20 -61.95 14.67
CA LEU A 385 10.16 -60.91 14.68
C LEU A 385 8.82 -61.48 14.13
N LYS A 386 8.86 -62.27 13.07
CA LYS A 386 7.67 -62.86 12.50
C LYS A 386 6.95 -63.79 13.49
N LEU A 387 7.70 -64.59 14.27
CA LEU A 387 7.15 -65.46 15.27
C LEU A 387 6.48 -64.66 16.40
N VAL A 388 7.12 -63.55 16.84
CA VAL A 388 6.55 -62.65 17.83
C VAL A 388 5.25 -62.03 17.34
N ASN A 389 5.23 -61.54 16.08
CA ASN A 389 4.02 -61.02 15.44
C ASN A 389 2.89 -62.04 15.39
N ASP A 390 3.19 -63.29 14.97
CA ASP A 390 2.20 -64.33 14.80
C ASP A 390 1.65 -64.84 16.13
N GLN A 391 2.45 -64.87 17.19
CA GLN A 391 2.05 -65.37 18.52
C GLN A 391 1.49 -64.30 19.46
N TYR A 392 2.00 -63.07 19.40
CA TYR A 392 1.69 -62.02 20.37
C TYR A 392 1.08 -60.77 19.75
N GLY A 393 0.99 -60.76 18.42
CA GLY A 393 0.40 -59.64 17.65
C GLY A 393 1.40 -58.55 17.27
N HIS A 394 1.02 -57.76 16.24
CA HIS A 394 1.88 -56.73 15.69
C HIS A 394 2.34 -55.63 16.70
N ARG A 395 1.54 -55.35 17.72
CA ARG A 395 1.93 -54.38 18.74
C ARG A 395 3.17 -54.86 19.54
N GLU A 396 3.30 -56.16 19.78
CA GLU A 396 4.48 -56.71 20.45
C GLU A 396 5.68 -56.72 19.49
N GLY A 397 5.48 -56.98 18.25
CA GLY A 397 6.54 -56.83 17.22
C GLY A 397 7.03 -55.40 17.10
N ASP A 398 6.11 -54.43 17.05
CA ASP A 398 6.45 -53.02 17.03
C ASP A 398 7.25 -52.62 18.33
N TRP A 399 6.84 -53.13 19.47
CA TRP A 399 7.56 -52.93 20.73
C TRP A 399 8.98 -53.52 20.67
N LEU A 400 9.13 -54.71 20.14
CA LEU A 400 10.42 -55.38 19.95
C LEU A 400 11.33 -54.56 19.03
N ILE A 401 10.82 -54.06 17.90
CA ILE A 401 11.54 -53.22 16.95
C ILE A 401 12.04 -51.93 17.64
N LYS A 402 11.15 -51.25 18.37
CA LYS A 402 11.52 -50.03 19.13
C LYS A 402 12.59 -50.30 20.15
N THR A 403 12.40 -51.35 20.95
CA THR A 403 13.32 -51.69 22.03
C THR A 403 14.73 -51.99 21.52
N ILE A 404 14.85 -52.70 20.40
CA ILE A 404 16.15 -52.99 19.79
C ILE A 404 16.79 -51.73 19.21
N ALA A 405 16.02 -50.88 18.51
CA ALA A 405 16.51 -49.61 17.95
C ALA A 405 17.01 -48.68 19.08
N GLU A 406 16.25 -48.54 20.17
CA GLU A 406 16.63 -47.76 21.35
C GLU A 406 17.90 -48.32 21.99
N SER A 407 17.96 -49.67 22.19
CA SER A 407 19.13 -50.28 22.81
C SER A 407 20.41 -50.13 22.01
N ILE A 408 20.31 -50.09 20.67
CA ILE A 408 21.46 -49.77 19.80
C ILE A 408 21.82 -48.30 19.95
N SER A 409 20.80 -47.42 19.88
CA SER A 409 21.00 -45.97 19.95
C SER A 409 21.65 -45.50 21.28
N ASP A 410 21.39 -46.20 22.41
CA ASP A 410 21.91 -45.86 23.71
C ASP A 410 23.45 -46.06 23.81
N TYR A 411 24.03 -46.94 22.99
CA TYR A 411 25.44 -47.32 23.08
C TYR A 411 26.31 -46.87 21.89
N ILE A 412 25.71 -46.38 20.82
CA ILE A 412 26.50 -45.87 19.68
C ILE A 412 27.10 -44.50 20.00
N SER A 413 28.21 -44.16 19.34
CA SER A 413 28.85 -42.85 19.39
C SER A 413 27.98 -41.75 18.75
N LYS A 414 28.24 -40.50 19.11
CA LYS A 414 27.58 -39.34 18.48
C LYS A 414 27.85 -39.23 17.00
N ASP A 415 28.98 -39.71 16.51
CA ASP A 415 29.39 -39.68 15.10
C ASP A 415 28.84 -40.86 14.33
N ASP A 416 28.31 -41.89 15.02
CA ASP A 416 27.71 -43.04 14.38
C ASP A 416 26.31 -42.72 13.86
N THR A 417 25.88 -43.40 12.84
CA THR A 417 24.57 -43.23 12.24
C THR A 417 23.82 -44.54 12.17
N LEU A 418 22.73 -44.67 12.93
CA LEU A 418 21.80 -45.82 12.88
C LEU A 418 20.58 -45.44 12.06
N PHE A 419 20.18 -46.34 11.14
CA PHE A 419 18.95 -46.18 10.36
C PHE A 419 18.21 -47.51 10.11
N ARG A 420 16.90 -47.41 9.97
CA ARG A 420 16.08 -48.57 9.60
C ARG A 420 16.07 -48.79 8.11
N TYR A 421 16.60 -49.96 7.68
CA TYR A 421 16.75 -50.30 6.27
C TYR A 421 15.51 -51.00 5.73
N GLY A 422 14.87 -51.86 6.53
CA GLY A 422 13.68 -52.65 6.18
C GLY A 422 12.76 -52.85 7.39
N GLY A 423 11.87 -53.84 7.33
CA GLY A 423 10.94 -54.16 8.41
C GLY A 423 11.61 -54.47 9.75
N ASP A 424 12.53 -55.41 9.74
CA ASP A 424 13.35 -55.89 10.86
C ASP A 424 14.85 -55.64 10.69
N GLU A 425 15.22 -54.88 9.63
CA GLU A 425 16.59 -54.69 9.26
C GLU A 425 17.06 -53.25 9.57
N PHE A 426 18.26 -53.15 10.12
CA PHE A 426 18.90 -51.86 10.46
C PHE A 426 20.31 -51.83 9.88
N LEU A 427 20.81 -50.66 9.63
CA LEU A 427 22.20 -50.43 9.26
C LEU A 427 22.82 -49.40 10.23
N LEU A 428 24.03 -49.70 10.70
CA LEU A 428 24.86 -48.80 11.51
C LEU A 428 26.11 -48.43 10.71
N ILE A 429 26.33 -47.15 10.55
CA ILE A 429 27.52 -46.55 9.96
C ILE A 429 28.36 -46.04 11.14
N ALA A 430 29.60 -46.52 11.26
CA ALA A 430 30.48 -46.12 12.36
C ALA A 430 31.81 -45.66 11.77
N PRO A 431 32.03 -44.32 11.63
CA PRO A 431 33.29 -43.76 11.11
C PRO A 431 34.46 -44.08 12.00
N GLU A 432 35.59 -44.46 11.38
CA GLU A 432 36.89 -44.67 12.04
C GLU A 432 36.83 -45.70 13.20
N GLN A 433 35.84 -46.60 13.21
CA GLN A 433 35.69 -47.63 14.21
C GLN A 433 36.29 -48.97 13.78
N THR A 434 36.63 -49.83 14.81
CA THR A 434 37.30 -51.10 14.64
C THR A 434 36.34 -52.28 14.90
N GLU A 435 36.84 -53.50 14.69
CA GLU A 435 36.11 -54.72 15.01
C GLU A 435 35.85 -54.83 16.52
N GLU A 436 36.83 -54.46 17.37
CA GLU A 436 36.69 -54.46 18.82
C GLU A 436 35.53 -53.59 19.29
N TYR A 437 35.34 -52.42 18.66
CA TYR A 437 34.19 -51.53 18.95
C TYR A 437 32.87 -52.25 18.74
N VAL A 438 32.70 -52.99 17.66
CA VAL A 438 31.42 -53.71 17.41
C VAL A 438 31.23 -54.82 18.42
N GLN A 439 32.29 -55.52 18.80
CA GLN A 439 32.20 -56.60 19.81
C GLN A 439 31.76 -56.06 21.17
N GLU A 440 32.38 -54.96 21.61
CA GLU A 440 32.01 -54.29 22.87
C GLU A 440 30.59 -53.74 22.84
N LEU A 441 30.23 -53.05 21.73
CA LEU A 441 28.89 -52.53 21.48
C LEU A 441 27.82 -53.65 21.62
N TRP A 442 28.02 -54.78 20.96
CA TRP A 442 27.08 -55.87 21.01
C TRP A 442 27.04 -56.61 22.34
N GLN A 443 28.11 -56.64 23.08
CA GLN A 443 28.08 -57.16 24.47
C GLN A 443 27.13 -56.29 25.31
N ASN A 444 27.33 -54.99 25.31
CA ASN A 444 26.52 -54.07 26.10
C ASN A 444 25.03 -54.09 25.67
N ILE A 445 24.75 -54.12 24.37
CA ILE A 445 23.38 -54.25 23.85
C ILE A 445 22.72 -55.53 24.31
N ASN A 446 23.40 -56.70 24.21
CA ASN A 446 22.83 -57.97 24.65
C ASN A 446 22.54 -58.00 26.13
N GLU A 447 23.42 -57.45 27.02
CA GLU A 447 23.18 -57.31 28.43
C GLU A 447 21.95 -56.47 28.72
N GLN A 448 21.81 -55.31 28.07
CA GLN A 448 20.64 -54.45 28.21
C GLN A 448 19.35 -55.12 27.74
N LEU A 449 19.37 -55.85 26.60
CA LEU A 449 18.22 -56.58 26.07
C LEU A 449 17.76 -57.69 27.02
N GLU A 450 18.68 -58.41 27.67
CA GLU A 450 18.33 -59.41 28.68
C GLU A 450 17.72 -58.78 29.93
N ASP A 451 18.20 -57.60 30.36
CA ASP A 451 17.62 -56.87 31.49
C ASP A 451 16.22 -56.30 31.13
N LYS A 452 16.05 -55.71 29.97
CA LYS A 452 14.73 -55.26 29.46
C LYS A 452 13.74 -56.43 29.35
N LYS A 453 14.19 -57.60 28.92
CA LYS A 453 13.36 -58.82 28.85
C LYS A 453 12.83 -59.19 30.23
N LYS A 454 13.70 -59.19 31.28
CA LYS A 454 13.31 -59.48 32.67
C LYS A 454 12.38 -58.39 33.22
N GLU A 455 12.74 -57.11 33.02
CA GLU A 455 11.96 -55.96 33.49
C GLU A 455 10.53 -55.99 32.96
N PHE A 456 10.37 -56.20 31.65
CA PHE A 456 9.05 -56.21 31.00
C PHE A 456 8.41 -57.60 30.94
N ASN A 457 9.01 -58.62 31.62
CA ASN A 457 8.54 -59.99 31.73
C ASN A 457 8.13 -60.59 30.38
N LYS A 458 8.98 -60.41 29.32
CA LYS A 458 8.65 -60.86 27.95
C LYS A 458 8.86 -62.38 27.81
N PRO A 459 7.86 -63.11 27.19
CA PRO A 459 7.93 -64.57 27.05
C PRO A 459 8.83 -64.97 25.84
N TYR A 460 9.39 -64.06 25.10
CA TYR A 460 10.25 -64.28 23.95
C TYR A 460 11.62 -63.62 24.12
N ALA A 461 12.57 -64.00 23.29
CA ALA A 461 13.92 -63.44 23.34
C ALA A 461 13.98 -62.06 22.63
N LEU A 462 14.60 -61.10 23.28
CA LEU A 462 14.94 -59.85 22.67
C LEU A 462 16.37 -59.99 22.09
N SER A 463 16.49 -60.20 20.79
CA SER A 463 17.81 -60.38 20.17
C SER A 463 17.84 -59.99 18.71
N ALA A 464 19.02 -59.56 18.25
CA ALA A 464 19.32 -59.30 16.87
C ALA A 464 20.59 -60.05 16.43
N SER A 465 20.66 -60.38 15.16
CA SER A 465 21.86 -60.87 14.51
C SER A 465 22.53 -59.68 13.79
N TYR A 466 23.85 -59.68 13.76
CA TYR A 466 24.59 -58.60 13.11
C TYR A 466 25.80 -59.11 12.31
N GLY A 467 26.20 -58.40 11.32
CA GLY A 467 27.41 -58.60 10.59
C GLY A 467 28.01 -57.30 10.13
N PHE A 468 29.29 -57.18 10.10
CA PHE A 468 29.91 -55.92 9.71
C PHE A 468 31.04 -56.14 8.71
N ILE A 469 31.37 -55.05 8.04
CA ILE A 469 32.57 -54.96 7.19
C ILE A 469 33.22 -53.62 7.47
N ILE A 470 34.54 -53.58 7.32
CA ILE A 470 35.32 -52.33 7.33
C ILE A 470 35.56 -51.96 5.87
N CYS A 471 35.10 -50.79 5.48
CA CYS A 471 35.35 -50.23 4.15
C CYS A 471 36.66 -49.41 4.23
N ALA A 472 37.70 -49.92 3.58
CA ALA A 472 38.96 -49.19 3.44
C ALA A 472 38.87 -48.07 2.39
N PRO A 473 39.61 -46.98 2.54
CA PRO A 473 39.61 -45.88 1.57
C PRO A 473 39.99 -46.31 0.14
N SER A 474 40.83 -47.32 0.05
CA SER A 474 41.29 -47.91 -1.22
C SER A 474 40.29 -48.84 -1.90
N ASP A 475 39.19 -49.18 -1.22
CA ASP A 475 38.21 -50.10 -1.76
C ASP A 475 37.40 -49.42 -2.87
N ASP A 476 37.51 -49.96 -4.09
CA ASP A 476 36.63 -49.53 -5.19
C ASP A 476 35.32 -50.31 -5.17
N ILE A 477 34.50 -49.97 -4.16
CA ILE A 477 33.25 -50.65 -3.90
C ILE A 477 32.07 -49.67 -4.07
N ASN A 478 30.97 -50.15 -4.68
CA ASN A 478 29.72 -49.39 -4.72
C ASN A 478 28.84 -49.72 -3.53
N LEU A 479 27.84 -48.86 -3.26
CA LEU A 479 26.91 -48.99 -2.11
C LEU A 479 26.21 -50.33 -2.04
N ASP A 480 25.71 -50.82 -3.16
CA ASP A 480 24.94 -52.09 -3.18
C ASP A 480 25.85 -53.28 -2.81
N THR A 481 27.06 -53.30 -3.34
CA THR A 481 28.05 -54.34 -2.99
C THR A 481 28.50 -54.23 -1.53
N LEU A 482 28.61 -53.03 -1.00
CA LEU A 482 28.99 -52.80 0.40
C LEU A 482 27.92 -53.38 1.33
N ILE A 483 26.64 -53.07 1.06
CA ILE A 483 25.50 -53.59 1.83
C ILE A 483 25.39 -55.09 1.73
N GLN A 484 25.53 -55.65 0.51
CA GLN A 484 25.50 -57.11 0.30
C GLN A 484 26.57 -57.84 1.09
N LYS A 485 27.80 -57.30 1.18
CA LYS A 485 28.86 -57.89 2.01
C LYS A 485 28.57 -57.86 3.49
N ALA A 486 28.01 -56.77 3.97
CA ALA A 486 27.61 -56.65 5.39
C ALA A 486 26.45 -57.60 5.74
N ASP A 487 25.45 -57.73 4.84
CA ASP A 487 24.33 -58.68 4.97
C ASP A 487 24.84 -60.13 4.97
N ALA A 488 25.75 -60.49 4.02
CA ALA A 488 26.34 -61.82 3.97
C ALA A 488 27.14 -62.16 5.24
N ALA A 489 27.80 -61.17 5.89
CA ALA A 489 28.44 -61.37 7.16
C ALA A 489 27.43 -61.61 8.30
N MET A 490 26.33 -60.89 8.33
CA MET A 490 25.22 -61.09 9.28
C MET A 490 24.59 -62.47 9.11
N TYR A 491 24.33 -62.85 7.89
CA TYR A 491 23.70 -64.16 7.59
C TYR A 491 24.59 -65.34 8.07
N LYS A 492 25.88 -65.29 7.93
CA LYS A 492 26.84 -66.30 8.44
C LYS A 492 26.76 -66.37 9.95
N GLN A 493 26.76 -65.25 10.66
CA GLN A 493 26.63 -65.25 12.12
C GLN A 493 25.28 -65.82 12.60
N LYS A 494 24.17 -65.44 11.93
CA LYS A 494 22.84 -65.96 12.22
C LYS A 494 22.77 -67.49 12.15
N HIS A 495 23.36 -68.12 11.16
CA HIS A 495 23.42 -69.58 11.02
C HIS A 495 24.35 -70.28 12.01
N THR A 496 25.46 -69.68 12.39
CA THR A 496 26.36 -70.23 13.38
C THR A 496 25.72 -70.29 14.77
N ARG A 497 24.94 -69.30 15.13
CA ARG A 497 24.17 -69.28 16.41
C ARG A 497 23.06 -70.33 16.45
N VAL A 498 22.33 -70.55 15.33
CA VAL A 498 21.29 -71.58 15.26
C VAL A 498 21.90 -72.98 15.39
N SER A 499 23.05 -73.24 14.78
CA SER A 499 23.74 -74.52 14.88
C SER A 499 24.31 -74.81 16.30
N SER A 500 24.65 -73.80 17.09
CA SER A 500 25.13 -73.97 18.48
C SER A 500 24.00 -74.11 19.49
N ALA A 501 22.78 -73.67 19.17
CA ALA A 501 21.61 -73.82 20.05
C ALA A 501 20.96 -75.22 19.95
N PHE A 502 21.34 -76.01 18.94
CA PHE A 502 20.90 -77.42 18.74
C PHE A 502 21.97 -78.48 19.13
N LYS A 503 23.02 -78.06 19.77
CA LYS A 503 23.98 -78.95 20.45
C LYS A 503 23.87 -78.80 21.97
#